data_64c714b7921f7de0e9d7186055cc17c7
#
_entry.id   64c714b7921f7de0e9d7186055cc17c7
#
_cell.length_a   1.000
_cell.length_b   1.000
_cell.length_c   1.000
_cell.angle_alpha   90.00
_cell.angle_beta   90.00
_cell.angle_gamma   90.00
#
_symmetry.space_group_name_H-M   'P 1'
#
loop_
_entity.id
_entity.type
_entity.pdbx_description
1 polymer ?
#
loop_
_entity_poly.entity_id
_entity_poly.type
_entity_poly.pdbx_seq_one_letter_code
_entity_poly.pdbx_strand_id
1 'polypeptide(L)'
;MSNVMKKMNSMSDEELFRFIEFDSSRAESTAYSGYSYWKSTFKVFMSKRSTRLILYFLIAILLFTFVQPYLPGQKSPTEIFINPETGRQYRSLQPNSEFWFGTNTIGQDLWSRIWSGTRTTMFIAVIAVASSTIIGIIIGAIWGYVRVLDRLFTEIYNVINNVPTTVLR
;
A
#
# COMPACT_ATOMS: atom_id res chain seq x y z
N MET A 1 -10.22 38.96 16.28
CA MET A 1 -9.12 39.20 17.25
C MET A 1 -9.24 40.53 17.95
N SER A 2 -9.63 41.64 17.30
CA SER A 2 -9.75 42.99 17.87
C SER A 2 -10.77 43.12 19.02
N ASN A 3 -11.94 42.48 18.95
CA ASN A 3 -12.99 42.60 19.97
C ASN A 3 -12.68 41.88 21.29
N VAL A 4 -11.92 40.81 21.26
CA VAL A 4 -11.52 40.05 22.46
C VAL A 4 -10.47 40.82 23.24
N MET A 5 -9.48 41.39 22.56
CA MET A 5 -8.44 42.22 23.20
C MET A 5 -9.02 43.51 23.83
N LYS A 6 -10.03 44.10 23.18
CA LYS A 6 -10.69 45.33 23.72
C LYS A 6 -11.51 45.00 24.98
N LYS A 7 -12.11 43.81 25.06
CA LYS A 7 -12.84 43.32 26.21
C LYS A 7 -11.91 42.96 27.39
N MET A 8 -10.75 42.37 27.09
CA MET A 8 -9.74 42.05 28.11
C MET A 8 -9.14 43.31 28.76
N ASN A 9 -8.90 44.37 27.98
CA ASN A 9 -8.33 45.63 28.50
C ASN A 9 -9.33 46.47 29.35
N SER A 10 -10.61 46.09 29.37
CA SER A 10 -11.65 46.75 30.16
C SER A 10 -12.07 45.98 31.42
N MET A 11 -11.46 44.81 31.66
CA MET A 11 -11.74 43.98 32.84
C MET A 11 -10.73 44.29 33.94
N SER A 12 -11.19 44.30 35.23
CA SER A 12 -10.30 44.46 36.36
C SER A 12 -9.42 43.19 36.55
N ASP A 13 -8.26 43.38 37.20
CA ASP A 13 -7.35 42.23 37.49
C ASP A 13 -8.04 41.13 38.30
N GLU A 14 -8.97 41.50 39.20
CA GLU A 14 -9.75 40.52 39.97
C GLU A 14 -10.74 39.72 39.10
N GLU A 15 -11.25 40.27 38.03
CA GLU A 15 -12.13 39.57 37.09
C GLU A 15 -11.34 38.69 36.13
N LEU A 16 -10.11 39.10 35.77
CA LEU A 16 -9.23 38.39 34.91
C LEU A 16 -8.64 37.08 35.56
N PHE A 17 -8.40 37.14 36.89
CA PHE A 17 -7.82 36.04 37.66
C PHE A 17 -8.82 35.34 38.59
N ARG A 18 -10.12 35.46 38.33
CA ARG A 18 -11.15 34.73 39.07
C ARG A 18 -10.99 33.21 38.81
N PHE A 19 -10.85 32.46 39.91
CA PHE A 19 -10.88 31.01 39.82
C PHE A 19 -12.20 30.53 39.25
N ILE A 20 -12.17 29.90 38.10
CA ILE A 20 -13.32 29.23 37.50
C ILE A 20 -13.46 27.88 38.19
N GLU A 21 -14.66 27.59 38.71
CA GLU A 21 -14.94 26.24 39.23
C GLU A 21 -14.63 25.18 38.17
N PHE A 22 -13.88 24.16 38.56
CA PHE A 22 -13.49 23.07 37.69
C PHE A 22 -14.74 22.29 37.27
N ASP A 23 -15.20 22.52 36.06
CA ASP A 23 -16.28 21.77 35.46
C ASP A 23 -15.74 20.47 34.86
N SER A 24 -15.92 19.37 35.60
CA SER A 24 -15.47 18.04 35.17
C SER A 24 -16.11 17.63 33.84
N SER A 25 -17.32 18.07 33.53
CA SER A 25 -17.99 17.75 32.28
C SER A 25 -17.35 18.43 31.07
N ARG A 26 -16.79 19.63 31.26
CA ARG A 26 -16.00 20.33 30.23
C ARG A 26 -14.61 19.75 30.08
N ALA A 27 -13.97 19.29 31.15
CA ALA A 27 -12.69 18.62 31.11
C ALA A 27 -12.80 17.30 30.35
N GLU A 28 -13.83 16.52 30.60
CA GLU A 28 -14.11 15.28 29.89
C GLU A 28 -14.44 15.53 28.41
N SER A 29 -15.22 16.55 28.09
CA SER A 29 -15.58 16.87 26.69
C SER A 29 -14.39 17.36 25.86
N THR A 30 -13.40 18.02 26.48
CA THR A 30 -12.16 18.44 25.82
C THR A 30 -11.14 17.29 25.69
N ALA A 31 -11.18 16.28 26.57
CA ALA A 31 -10.33 15.09 26.47
C ALA A 31 -10.77 14.13 25.35
N TYR A 32 -12.06 14.08 25.08
CA TYR A 32 -12.60 13.35 23.91
C TYR A 32 -12.71 14.31 22.71
N SER A 33 -11.58 14.72 22.17
CA SER A 33 -11.65 15.29 20.83
C SER A 33 -12.10 14.16 19.90
N GLY A 34 -13.24 14.34 19.23
CA GLY A 34 -13.75 13.39 18.22
C GLY A 34 -12.85 13.31 16.98
N TYR A 35 -11.54 13.35 17.21
CA TYR A 35 -10.52 13.30 16.19
C TYR A 35 -10.38 11.86 15.70
N SER A 36 -11.13 11.53 14.66
CA SER A 36 -10.91 10.27 13.97
C SER A 36 -9.59 10.34 13.20
N TYR A 37 -8.55 9.73 13.75
CA TYR A 37 -7.22 9.61 13.14
C TYR A 37 -7.31 9.17 11.67
N TRP A 38 -8.05 8.12 11.38
CA TRP A 38 -8.23 7.59 10.04
C TRP A 38 -8.90 8.57 9.08
N LYS A 39 -9.96 9.25 9.54
CA LYS A 39 -10.67 10.24 8.72
C LYS A 39 -9.78 11.44 8.39
N SER A 40 -9.02 11.92 9.36
CA SER A 40 -8.10 13.03 9.16
C SER A 40 -6.94 12.67 8.26
N THR A 41 -6.32 11.52 8.48
CA THR A 41 -5.23 11.01 7.63
C THR A 41 -5.69 10.83 6.19
N PHE A 42 -6.85 10.23 5.98
CA PHE A 42 -7.43 10.08 4.64
C PHE A 42 -7.76 11.42 3.98
N LYS A 43 -8.28 12.37 4.75
CA LYS A 43 -8.55 13.73 4.25
C LYS A 43 -7.28 14.45 3.82
N VAL A 44 -6.21 14.38 4.63
CA VAL A 44 -4.90 14.96 4.31
C VAL A 44 -4.29 14.27 3.10
N PHE A 45 -4.35 12.95 3.03
CA PHE A 45 -3.87 12.16 1.90
C PHE A 45 -4.57 12.57 0.59
N MET A 46 -5.89 12.72 0.62
CA MET A 46 -6.71 13.11 -0.53
C MET A 46 -6.66 14.62 -0.83
N SER A 47 -6.09 15.45 0.04
CA SER A 47 -6.04 16.91 -0.19
C SER A 47 -5.06 17.29 -1.30
N LYS A 48 -3.96 16.54 -1.44
CA LYS A 48 -2.91 16.83 -2.42
C LYS A 48 -3.32 16.33 -3.81
N ARG A 49 -3.28 17.20 -4.82
CA ARG A 49 -3.63 16.88 -6.22
C ARG A 49 -2.77 15.75 -6.79
N SER A 50 -1.46 15.79 -6.56
CA SER A 50 -0.52 14.77 -7.03
C SER A 50 -0.85 13.38 -6.46
N THR A 51 -1.16 13.30 -5.17
CA THR A 51 -1.52 12.04 -4.50
C THR A 51 -2.78 11.42 -5.09
N ARG A 52 -3.81 12.24 -5.34
CA ARG A 52 -5.04 11.78 -5.98
C ARG A 52 -4.80 11.26 -7.39
N LEU A 53 -4.00 11.99 -8.18
CA LEU A 53 -3.68 11.58 -9.56
C LEU A 53 -2.95 10.24 -9.58
N ILE A 54 -1.92 10.08 -8.75
CA ILE A 54 -1.16 8.82 -8.65
C ILE A 54 -2.07 7.68 -8.17
N LEU A 55 -2.94 7.93 -7.20
CA LEU A 55 -3.88 6.93 -6.70
C LEU A 55 -4.86 6.47 -7.79
N TYR A 56 -5.45 7.41 -8.54
CA TYR A 56 -6.36 7.06 -9.62
C TYR A 56 -5.65 6.31 -10.74
N PHE A 57 -4.42 6.70 -11.07
CA PHE A 57 -3.60 5.99 -12.06
C PHE A 57 -3.30 4.56 -11.60
N LEU A 58 -2.93 4.38 -10.33
CA LEU A 58 -2.71 3.04 -9.76
C LEU A 58 -3.98 2.18 -9.81
N ILE A 59 -5.12 2.74 -9.39
CA ILE A 59 -6.41 2.04 -9.44
C ILE A 59 -6.77 1.68 -10.89
N ALA A 60 -6.54 2.58 -11.84
CA ALA A 60 -6.80 2.33 -13.25
C ALA A 60 -5.98 1.15 -13.80
N ILE A 61 -4.68 1.10 -13.47
CA ILE A 61 -3.81 -0.04 -13.86
C ILE A 61 -4.29 -1.35 -13.22
N LEU A 62 -4.65 -1.31 -11.94
CA LEU A 62 -5.16 -2.50 -11.25
C LEU A 62 -6.45 -3.00 -11.88
N LEU A 63 -7.40 -2.11 -12.13
CA LEU A 63 -8.65 -2.47 -12.81
C LEU A 63 -8.39 -3.00 -14.22
N PHE A 64 -7.52 -2.33 -14.99
CA PHE A 64 -7.16 -2.76 -16.33
C PHE A 64 -6.56 -4.17 -16.33
N THR A 65 -5.76 -4.54 -15.33
CA THR A 65 -5.18 -5.88 -15.18
C THR A 65 -6.25 -6.97 -15.17
N PHE A 66 -7.41 -6.70 -14.56
CA PHE A 66 -8.52 -7.67 -14.50
C PHE A 66 -9.43 -7.61 -15.74
N VAL A 67 -9.58 -6.45 -16.35
CA VAL A 67 -10.44 -6.23 -17.53
C VAL A 67 -9.77 -6.68 -18.82
N GLN A 68 -8.44 -6.58 -18.91
CA GLN A 68 -7.67 -6.83 -20.13
C GLN A 68 -8.00 -8.16 -20.84
N PRO A 69 -8.15 -9.33 -20.17
CA PRO A 69 -8.41 -10.57 -20.89
C PRO A 69 -9.80 -10.64 -21.54
N TYR A 70 -10.71 -9.78 -21.13
CA TYR A 70 -12.08 -9.72 -21.66
C TYR A 70 -12.22 -8.73 -22.81
N LEU A 71 -11.17 -7.98 -23.13
CA LEU A 71 -11.18 -7.06 -24.26
C LEU A 71 -11.17 -7.80 -25.61
N PRO A 72 -11.87 -7.31 -26.63
CA PRO A 72 -11.88 -7.94 -27.94
C PRO A 72 -10.47 -7.93 -28.56
N GLY A 73 -10.12 -9.02 -29.25
CA GLY A 73 -8.82 -9.16 -29.90
C GLY A 73 -7.65 -9.53 -29.00
N GLN A 74 -7.91 -9.88 -27.72
CA GLN A 74 -6.84 -10.33 -26.82
C GLN A 74 -6.44 -11.77 -27.16
N LYS A 75 -5.11 -12.00 -27.14
CA LYS A 75 -4.50 -13.30 -27.42
C LYS A 75 -4.34 -14.11 -26.13
N SER A 76 -4.31 -15.43 -26.24
CA SER A 76 -4.02 -16.30 -25.10
C SER A 76 -2.56 -16.13 -24.65
N PRO A 77 -2.27 -15.98 -23.34
CA PRO A 77 -0.91 -15.78 -22.83
C PRO A 77 -0.02 -17.02 -22.98
N THR A 78 -0.61 -18.21 -23.21
CA THR A 78 0.08 -19.49 -23.34
C THR A 78 0.16 -20.01 -24.76
N GLU A 79 -0.56 -19.40 -25.69
CA GLU A 79 -0.59 -19.80 -27.09
C GLU A 79 0.72 -19.47 -27.78
N ILE A 80 1.21 -20.45 -28.57
CA ILE A 80 2.40 -20.27 -29.39
C ILE A 80 1.93 -19.94 -30.81
N PHE A 81 2.30 -18.76 -31.29
CA PHE A 81 1.94 -18.31 -32.61
C PHE A 81 2.93 -18.80 -33.67
N ILE A 82 2.39 -19.34 -34.75
CA ILE A 82 3.15 -19.94 -35.87
C ILE A 82 2.82 -19.16 -37.13
N ASN A 83 3.82 -18.86 -37.93
CA ASN A 83 3.64 -18.24 -39.24
C ASN A 83 2.97 -19.25 -40.19
N PRO A 84 1.80 -18.94 -40.76
CA PRO A 84 1.06 -19.86 -41.60
C PRO A 84 1.78 -20.17 -42.93
N GLU A 85 2.65 -19.29 -43.41
CA GLU A 85 3.37 -19.48 -44.68
C GLU A 85 4.62 -20.33 -44.51
N THR A 86 5.33 -20.18 -43.40
CA THR A 86 6.63 -20.85 -43.18
C THR A 86 6.56 -22.02 -42.21
N GLY A 87 5.46 -22.19 -41.46
CA GLY A 87 5.31 -23.17 -40.40
C GLY A 87 6.23 -22.94 -39.19
N ARG A 88 6.94 -21.82 -39.14
CA ARG A 88 7.87 -21.47 -38.05
C ARG A 88 7.18 -20.66 -36.96
N GLN A 89 7.59 -20.87 -35.71
CA GLN A 89 7.14 -20.05 -34.59
C GLN A 89 7.59 -18.58 -34.74
N TYR A 90 6.75 -17.65 -34.35
CA TYR A 90 7.08 -16.21 -34.30
C TYR A 90 7.99 -15.91 -33.10
N ARG A 91 9.24 -16.35 -33.15
CA ARG A 91 10.22 -16.18 -32.08
C ARG A 91 10.82 -14.77 -32.08
N SER A 92 10.80 -14.12 -30.92
CA SER A 92 11.46 -12.82 -30.70
C SER A 92 11.09 -11.78 -31.75
N LEU A 93 9.82 -11.76 -32.19
CA LEU A 93 9.30 -10.75 -33.09
C LEU A 93 9.34 -9.39 -32.42
N GLN A 94 9.75 -8.39 -33.17
CA GLN A 94 9.65 -7.00 -32.72
C GLN A 94 8.19 -6.55 -32.63
N PRO A 95 7.90 -5.53 -31.80
CA PRO A 95 6.58 -4.93 -31.73
C PRO A 95 6.02 -4.55 -33.11
N ASN A 96 4.79 -4.95 -33.38
CA ASN A 96 4.08 -4.65 -34.61
C ASN A 96 2.59 -4.51 -34.35
N SER A 97 1.78 -4.26 -35.41
CA SER A 97 0.35 -4.06 -35.30
C SER A 97 -0.42 -5.27 -34.76
N GLU A 98 0.11 -6.47 -34.95
CA GLU A 98 -0.50 -7.72 -34.49
C GLU A 98 -0.04 -8.10 -33.08
N PHE A 99 1.25 -7.87 -32.76
CA PHE A 99 1.86 -8.13 -31.46
C PHE A 99 2.43 -6.84 -30.90
N TRP A 100 1.66 -6.13 -30.09
CA TRP A 100 1.99 -4.78 -29.62
C TRP A 100 3.33 -4.70 -28.88
N PHE A 101 3.69 -5.72 -28.14
CA PHE A 101 5.00 -5.82 -27.44
C PHE A 101 5.89 -6.90 -28.06
N GLY A 102 5.51 -7.41 -29.26
CA GLY A 102 6.21 -8.49 -29.89
C GLY A 102 5.96 -9.85 -29.22
N THR A 103 6.80 -10.81 -29.56
CA THR A 103 6.73 -12.17 -29.03
C THR A 103 7.99 -12.56 -28.26
N ASN A 104 7.87 -13.53 -27.36
CA ASN A 104 9.01 -14.09 -26.65
C ASN A 104 9.78 -15.12 -27.50
N THR A 105 10.81 -15.73 -26.91
CA THR A 105 11.68 -16.73 -27.57
C THR A 105 10.98 -18.01 -28.02
N ILE A 106 9.77 -18.27 -27.51
CA ILE A 106 8.95 -19.44 -27.86
C ILE A 106 7.71 -19.07 -28.68
N GLY A 107 7.58 -17.80 -29.10
CA GLY A 107 6.50 -17.36 -29.97
C GLY A 107 5.19 -17.01 -29.27
N GLN A 108 5.20 -16.66 -27.98
CA GLN A 108 4.00 -16.23 -27.25
C GLN A 108 3.92 -14.69 -27.21
N ASP A 109 2.69 -14.17 -27.22
CA ASP A 109 2.45 -12.73 -27.14
C ASP A 109 2.86 -12.12 -25.79
N LEU A 110 3.76 -11.15 -25.83
CA LEU A 110 4.30 -10.51 -24.62
C LEU A 110 3.26 -9.63 -23.90
N TRP A 111 2.38 -8.96 -24.66
CA TRP A 111 1.32 -8.15 -24.07
C TRP A 111 0.39 -8.98 -23.17
N SER A 112 -0.15 -10.06 -23.70
CA SER A 112 -1.04 -10.96 -22.96
C SER A 112 -0.33 -11.62 -21.76
N ARG A 113 0.94 -11.96 -21.92
CA ARG A 113 1.75 -12.55 -20.85
C ARG A 113 2.01 -11.58 -19.69
N ILE A 114 2.30 -10.30 -19.96
CA ILE A 114 2.53 -9.30 -18.93
C ILE A 114 1.28 -9.16 -18.06
N TRP A 115 0.11 -8.99 -18.65
CA TRP A 115 -1.11 -8.82 -17.88
C TRP A 115 -1.56 -10.09 -17.15
N SER A 116 -1.36 -11.25 -17.76
CA SER A 116 -1.59 -12.53 -17.08
C SER A 116 -0.64 -12.74 -15.91
N GLY A 117 0.66 -12.46 -16.10
CA GLY A 117 1.66 -12.52 -15.05
C GLY A 117 1.36 -11.55 -13.90
N THR A 118 0.93 -10.33 -14.23
CA THR A 118 0.55 -9.32 -13.22
C THR A 118 -0.59 -9.84 -12.35
N ARG A 119 -1.63 -10.45 -12.89
CA ARG A 119 -2.72 -11.05 -12.11
C ARG A 119 -2.20 -12.11 -11.15
N THR A 120 -1.42 -13.05 -11.67
CA THR A 120 -0.83 -14.13 -10.84
C THR A 120 0.03 -13.58 -9.73
N THR A 121 0.88 -12.60 -10.04
CA THR A 121 1.74 -11.94 -9.04
C THR A 121 0.92 -11.21 -7.98
N MET A 122 -0.17 -10.55 -8.34
CA MET A 122 -1.05 -9.90 -7.38
C MET A 122 -1.70 -10.89 -6.41
N PHE A 123 -2.20 -12.03 -6.92
CA PHE A 123 -2.75 -13.07 -6.05
C PHE A 123 -1.70 -13.61 -5.07
N ILE A 124 -0.51 -13.92 -5.59
CA ILE A 124 0.60 -14.39 -4.74
C ILE A 124 0.96 -13.33 -3.70
N ALA A 125 1.07 -12.06 -4.10
CA ALA A 125 1.41 -10.96 -3.20
C ALA A 125 0.37 -10.79 -2.08
N VAL A 126 -0.92 -10.83 -2.39
CA VAL A 126 -1.99 -10.74 -1.39
C VAL A 126 -1.92 -11.89 -0.39
N ILE A 127 -1.76 -13.12 -0.86
CA ILE A 127 -1.62 -14.29 0.01
C ILE A 127 -0.36 -14.18 0.88
N ALA A 128 0.76 -13.81 0.28
CA ALA A 128 2.03 -13.66 0.99
C ALA A 128 1.95 -12.57 2.08
N VAL A 129 1.39 -11.40 1.75
CA VAL A 129 1.23 -10.30 2.71
C VAL A 129 0.27 -10.69 3.83
N ALA A 130 -0.88 -11.29 3.51
CA ALA A 130 -1.84 -11.72 4.51
C ALA A 130 -1.22 -12.75 5.46
N SER A 131 -0.56 -13.77 4.93
CA SER A 131 0.10 -14.82 5.72
C SER A 131 1.22 -14.22 6.60
N SER A 132 2.08 -13.40 6.02
CA SER A 132 3.18 -12.75 6.75
C SER A 132 2.67 -11.83 7.85
N THR A 133 1.59 -11.10 7.60
CA THR A 133 0.99 -10.21 8.60
C THR A 133 0.41 -10.99 9.76
N ILE A 134 -0.36 -12.04 9.50
CA ILE A 134 -0.97 -12.88 10.54
C ILE A 134 0.13 -13.53 11.40
N ILE A 135 1.09 -14.18 10.75
CA ILE A 135 2.20 -14.84 11.43
C ILE A 135 3.03 -13.83 12.21
N GLY A 136 3.34 -12.67 11.59
CA GLY A 136 4.12 -11.60 12.22
C GLY A 136 3.45 -11.01 13.45
N ILE A 137 2.13 -10.80 13.43
CA ILE A 137 1.38 -10.32 14.59
C ILE A 137 1.41 -11.36 15.71
N ILE A 138 1.19 -12.64 15.41
CA ILE A 138 1.19 -13.71 16.42
C ILE A 138 2.59 -13.82 17.05
N ILE A 139 3.63 -13.95 16.23
CA ILE A 139 5.01 -14.08 16.72
C ILE A 139 5.43 -12.80 17.48
N GLY A 140 5.14 -11.63 16.93
CA GLY A 140 5.45 -10.35 17.58
C GLY A 140 4.74 -10.15 18.91
N ALA A 141 3.48 -10.56 19.02
CA ALA A 141 2.73 -10.52 20.27
C ALA A 141 3.33 -11.47 21.33
N ILE A 142 3.66 -12.70 20.91
CA ILE A 142 4.30 -13.69 21.81
C ILE A 142 5.68 -13.17 22.25
N TRP A 143 6.48 -12.65 21.32
CA TRP A 143 7.79 -12.07 21.64
C TRP A 143 7.68 -10.91 22.63
N GLY A 144 6.80 -9.95 22.37
CA GLY A 144 6.65 -8.77 23.26
C GLY A 144 6.02 -9.07 24.63
N TYR A 145 5.20 -10.12 24.73
CA TYR A 145 4.49 -10.44 25.98
C TYR A 145 5.24 -11.41 26.88
N VAL A 146 6.01 -12.37 26.33
CA VAL A 146 6.69 -13.42 27.07
C VAL A 146 8.16 -13.10 27.27
N ARG A 147 8.52 -12.60 28.45
CA ARG A 147 9.90 -12.18 28.79
C ARG A 147 10.98 -13.25 28.56
N VAL A 148 10.64 -14.53 28.74
CA VAL A 148 11.59 -15.63 28.53
C VAL A 148 11.94 -15.78 27.03
N LEU A 149 10.93 -15.62 26.18
CA LEU A 149 11.09 -15.70 24.72
C LEU A 149 11.77 -14.46 24.15
N ASP A 150 11.61 -13.30 24.78
CA ASP A 150 12.28 -12.07 24.37
C ASP A 150 13.81 -12.24 24.29
N ARG A 151 14.43 -12.84 25.32
CA ARG A 151 15.86 -13.10 25.32
C ARG A 151 16.26 -14.07 24.20
N LEU A 152 15.53 -15.16 24.03
CA LEU A 152 15.81 -16.17 23.00
C LEU A 152 15.70 -15.57 21.58
N PHE A 153 14.60 -14.88 21.28
CA PHE A 153 14.38 -14.27 19.99
C PHE A 153 15.38 -13.15 19.69
N THR A 154 15.76 -12.37 20.70
CA THR A 154 16.78 -11.33 20.54
C THR A 154 18.15 -11.94 20.20
N GLU A 155 18.54 -13.05 20.83
CA GLU A 155 19.78 -13.74 20.51
C GLU A 155 19.74 -14.31 19.07
N ILE A 156 18.64 -14.97 18.69
CA ILE A 156 18.47 -15.49 17.33
C ILE A 156 18.54 -14.35 16.30
N TYR A 157 17.85 -13.24 16.57
CA TYR A 157 17.86 -12.07 15.70
C TYR A 157 19.28 -11.50 15.53
N ASN A 158 20.03 -11.38 16.64
CA ASN A 158 21.40 -10.89 16.61
C ASN A 158 22.32 -11.82 15.80
N VAL A 159 22.17 -13.13 15.95
CA VAL A 159 22.94 -14.11 15.17
C VAL A 159 22.64 -13.97 13.67
N ILE A 160 21.36 -13.93 13.30
CA ILE A 160 20.95 -13.80 11.90
C ILE A 160 21.42 -12.47 11.30
N ASN A 161 21.31 -11.39 12.05
CA ASN A 161 21.64 -10.04 11.55
C ASN A 161 23.18 -9.82 11.45
N ASN A 162 23.95 -10.54 12.24
CA ASN A 162 25.41 -10.47 12.21
C ASN A 162 26.04 -11.40 11.14
N VAL A 163 25.26 -12.30 10.53
CA VAL A 163 25.74 -13.09 9.38
C VAL A 163 25.64 -12.25 8.11
N PRO A 164 26.76 -11.90 7.46
CA PRO A 164 26.72 -11.15 6.22
C PRO A 164 25.87 -11.90 5.18
N THR A 165 24.88 -11.21 4.59
CA THR A 165 23.99 -11.78 3.56
C THR A 165 24.76 -12.32 2.34
N THR A 166 26.00 -11.89 2.16
CA THR A 166 26.92 -12.39 1.14
C THR A 166 27.38 -13.84 1.36
N VAL A 167 27.29 -14.35 2.59
CA VAL A 167 27.68 -15.75 2.93
C VAL A 167 26.49 -16.71 2.77
N LEU A 168 25.25 -16.18 2.71
CA LEU A 168 24.02 -16.97 2.59
C LEU A 168 23.52 -17.12 1.14
N ARG A 169 24.30 -16.67 0.15
CA ARG A 169 23.92 -16.66 -1.27
C ARG A 169 24.65 -17.73 -2.08
#